data_dc74a6fa06cacd5b7af62e32f1571d3c
#
_entry.id   dc74a6fa06cacd5b7af62e32f1571d3c
#
_cell.length_a   1.000
_cell.length_b   1.000
_cell.length_c   1.000
_cell.angle_alpha   90.00
_cell.angle_beta   90.00
_cell.angle_gamma   90.00
#
_symmetry.space_group_name_H-M   'P 1'
#
loop_
_entity.id
_entity.type
_entity.pdbx_description
1 polymer ?
#
loop_
_entity_poly.entity_id
_entity_poly.type
_entity_poly.pdbx_seq_one_letter_code
_entity_poly.pdbx_strand_id
1 'polypeptide(L)'
;MPAARSLNDRLIVPVAPIVAEAGADTTYARFSLFDADVAPGSDIDMCVFNSANALVGSSGSGTSAEEVNLTNPAAGNYTVVVQGWGVDGSSPFKLHTWLLGSAAAGNMTVSAPASAVLGQTGTISLSFSGLAAGTKYLGSIAYSGATGMPSPTIVRVDTP
;
A
#
# COMPACT_ATOMS: atom_id res chain seq x y z
N MET A 1 -2.99 9.50 -25.81
CA MET A 1 -3.34 9.54 -24.38
C MET A 1 -4.64 8.77 -24.22
N PRO A 2 -4.73 7.73 -23.40
CA PRO A 2 -6.00 7.09 -23.12
C PRO A 2 -6.89 8.09 -22.40
N ALA A 3 -8.16 8.19 -22.82
CA ALA A 3 -9.16 9.06 -22.22
C ALA A 3 -9.39 8.66 -20.75
N ALA A 4 -9.59 9.65 -19.86
CA ALA A 4 -10.01 9.42 -18.50
C ALA A 4 -11.30 8.58 -18.51
N ARG A 5 -11.27 7.42 -17.84
CA ARG A 5 -12.40 6.50 -17.76
C ARG A 5 -13.43 7.06 -16.77
N SER A 6 -14.69 7.16 -17.22
CA SER A 6 -15.79 7.61 -16.37
C SER A 6 -16.26 6.46 -15.47
N LEU A 7 -16.38 6.73 -14.17
CA LEU A 7 -16.89 5.78 -13.17
C LEU A 7 -18.39 5.45 -13.29
N ASN A 8 -19.10 6.06 -14.27
CA ASN A 8 -20.57 6.07 -14.28
C ASN A 8 -21.26 4.95 -15.07
N ASP A 9 -20.53 4.07 -15.76
CA ASP A 9 -21.14 3.16 -16.75
C ASP A 9 -21.02 1.67 -16.49
N ARG A 10 -20.60 1.20 -15.28
CA ARG A 10 -20.49 -0.23 -15.01
C ARG A 10 -21.12 -0.67 -13.70
N LEU A 11 -21.69 -1.86 -13.77
CA LEU A 11 -22.29 -2.59 -12.66
C LEU A 11 -21.24 -2.78 -11.54
N ILE A 12 -21.36 -1.99 -10.49
CA ILE A 12 -20.63 -2.24 -9.24
C ILE A 12 -21.24 -3.50 -8.65
N VAL A 13 -20.54 -4.62 -8.76
CA VAL A 13 -20.85 -5.78 -7.93
C VAL A 13 -20.31 -5.44 -6.54
N PRO A 14 -21.16 -5.20 -5.54
CA PRO A 14 -20.64 -4.87 -4.21
C PRO A 14 -20.01 -6.14 -3.64
N VAL A 15 -18.68 -6.19 -3.68
CA VAL A 15 -17.95 -7.03 -2.74
C VAL A 15 -18.17 -6.40 -1.38
N ALA A 16 -18.45 -7.21 -0.35
CA ALA A 16 -18.60 -6.69 1.00
C ALA A 16 -17.41 -5.78 1.32
N PRO A 17 -17.64 -4.57 1.85
CA PRO A 17 -16.55 -3.61 2.06
C PRO A 17 -15.52 -4.22 3.01
N ILE A 18 -14.26 -4.19 2.59
CA ILE A 18 -13.16 -4.65 3.43
C ILE A 18 -12.74 -3.45 4.29
N VAL A 19 -12.81 -3.62 5.61
CA VAL A 19 -12.49 -2.56 6.56
C VAL A 19 -11.12 -2.83 7.15
N ALA A 20 -10.23 -1.82 7.10
CA ALA A 20 -8.97 -1.80 7.81
C ALA A 20 -8.98 -0.65 8.82
N GLU A 21 -8.54 -0.91 10.06
CA GLU A 21 -8.51 0.08 11.12
C GLU A 21 -7.09 0.62 11.30
N ALA A 22 -6.89 1.91 11.01
CA ALA A 22 -5.64 2.60 11.30
C ALA A 22 -5.63 3.09 12.76
N GLY A 23 -4.62 2.69 13.52
CA GLY A 23 -4.38 3.18 14.86
C GLY A 23 -3.82 4.61 14.87
N ALA A 24 -3.82 5.26 16.04
CA ALA A 24 -3.31 6.62 16.20
C ALA A 24 -1.81 6.75 15.92
N ASP A 25 -1.07 5.65 15.98
CA ASP A 25 0.38 5.56 15.71
C ASP A 25 0.70 5.16 14.26
N THR A 26 -0.32 4.98 13.42
CA THR A 26 -0.11 4.61 12.00
C THR A 26 0.51 5.77 11.25
N THR A 27 1.71 5.56 10.73
CA THR A 27 2.48 6.54 9.95
C THR A 27 2.33 6.34 8.45
N TYR A 28 1.96 5.14 8.02
CA TYR A 28 1.77 4.80 6.61
C TYR A 28 0.79 3.64 6.46
N ALA A 29 -0.10 3.74 5.50
CA ALA A 29 -1.00 2.66 5.11
C ALA A 29 -0.84 2.37 3.62
N ARG A 30 -0.83 1.08 3.24
CA ARG A 30 -0.84 0.62 1.86
C ARG A 30 -1.92 -0.42 1.68
N PHE A 31 -2.67 -0.28 0.60
CA PHE A 31 -3.63 -1.24 0.09
C PHE A 31 -3.19 -1.64 -1.32
N SER A 32 -3.04 -2.95 -1.58
CA SER A 32 -2.58 -3.41 -2.90
C SER A 32 -3.35 -4.63 -3.36
N LEU A 33 -3.59 -4.69 -4.67
CA LEU A 33 -4.03 -5.84 -5.44
C LEU A 33 -2.90 -6.25 -6.39
N PHE A 34 -2.86 -7.52 -6.78
CA PHE A 34 -1.84 -8.03 -7.68
C PHE A 34 -2.45 -8.89 -8.77
N ASP A 35 -1.93 -8.80 -9.99
CA ASP A 35 -2.36 -9.64 -11.13
C ASP A 35 -2.26 -11.14 -10.83
N ALA A 36 -1.32 -11.54 -9.97
CA ALA A 36 -1.15 -12.95 -9.57
C ALA A 36 -2.28 -13.49 -8.68
N ASP A 37 -3.09 -12.62 -8.11
CA ASP A 37 -4.17 -12.97 -7.16
C ASP A 37 -5.57 -12.94 -7.82
N VAL A 38 -5.65 -12.71 -9.14
CA VAL A 38 -6.90 -12.63 -9.92
C VAL A 38 -6.95 -13.67 -11.03
N ALA A 39 -8.13 -13.89 -11.60
CA ALA A 39 -8.24 -14.72 -12.79
C ALA A 39 -7.51 -14.07 -13.98
N PRO A 40 -6.82 -14.85 -14.83
CA PRO A 40 -6.10 -14.31 -15.96
C PRO A 40 -6.96 -13.42 -16.87
N GLY A 41 -6.44 -12.24 -17.21
CA GLY A 41 -7.15 -11.26 -18.05
C GLY A 41 -8.20 -10.44 -17.32
N SER A 42 -8.37 -10.62 -16.00
CA SER A 42 -9.23 -9.71 -15.20
C SER A 42 -8.55 -8.36 -15.01
N ASP A 43 -9.40 -7.32 -14.98
CA ASP A 43 -9.04 -5.94 -14.66
C ASP A 43 -9.96 -5.49 -13.51
N ILE A 44 -9.38 -5.28 -12.32
CA ILE A 44 -10.10 -4.82 -11.13
C ILE A 44 -9.44 -3.57 -10.58
N ASP A 45 -10.28 -2.59 -10.24
CA ASP A 45 -9.88 -1.29 -9.70
C ASP A 45 -10.12 -1.20 -8.19
N MET A 46 -9.53 -0.22 -7.52
CA MET A 46 -9.67 -0.04 -6.08
C MET A 46 -9.95 1.43 -5.72
N CYS A 47 -10.89 1.62 -4.76
CA CYS A 47 -11.15 2.89 -4.10
C CYS A 47 -11.05 2.73 -2.59
N VAL A 48 -10.47 3.71 -1.90
CA VAL A 48 -10.33 3.72 -0.44
C VAL A 48 -11.06 4.94 0.12
N PHE A 49 -11.94 4.69 1.09
CA PHE A 49 -12.73 5.71 1.78
C PHE A 49 -12.36 5.74 3.26
N ASN A 50 -12.35 6.91 3.87
CA ASN A 50 -12.15 7.06 5.31
C ASN A 50 -13.48 6.86 6.10
N SER A 51 -13.41 6.98 7.42
CA SER A 51 -14.57 6.83 8.32
C SER A 51 -15.70 7.86 8.09
N ALA A 52 -15.41 8.97 7.42
CA ALA A 52 -16.41 9.98 7.01
C ALA A 52 -16.98 9.68 5.60
N ASN A 53 -16.71 8.52 5.03
CA ASN A 53 -17.04 8.14 3.65
C ASN A 53 -16.47 9.09 2.58
N ALA A 54 -15.39 9.78 2.88
CA ALA A 54 -14.68 10.58 1.90
C ALA A 54 -13.67 9.69 1.15
N LEU A 55 -13.62 9.80 -0.18
CA LEU A 55 -12.61 9.15 -1.00
C LEU A 55 -11.23 9.74 -0.68
N VAL A 56 -10.31 8.89 -0.20
CA VAL A 56 -8.94 9.30 0.18
C VAL A 56 -7.87 8.73 -0.73
N GLY A 57 -8.23 7.82 -1.62
CA GLY A 57 -7.35 7.30 -2.64
C GLY A 57 -8.08 6.36 -3.59
N SER A 58 -7.58 6.27 -4.82
CA SER A 58 -8.06 5.30 -5.82
C SER A 58 -6.91 4.89 -6.72
N SER A 59 -7.01 3.70 -7.27
CA SER A 59 -6.09 3.17 -8.25
C SER A 59 -6.90 2.37 -9.27
N GLY A 60 -6.64 2.62 -10.56
CA GLY A 60 -7.33 1.99 -11.67
C GLY A 60 -6.47 2.12 -12.93
N SER A 61 -5.85 1.04 -13.31
CA SER A 61 -5.00 0.95 -14.49
C SER A 61 -5.65 0.06 -15.56
N GLY A 62 -4.89 -0.56 -16.43
CA GLY A 62 -5.37 -1.58 -17.39
C GLY A 62 -5.05 -2.99 -16.91
N THR A 63 -4.68 -3.16 -15.64
CA THR A 63 -4.36 -4.45 -15.00
C THR A 63 -4.92 -4.45 -13.59
N SER A 64 -4.93 -5.59 -12.92
CA SER A 64 -5.34 -5.72 -11.52
C SER A 64 -4.23 -5.40 -10.51
N ALA A 65 -3.06 -4.96 -10.97
CA ALA A 65 -1.97 -4.53 -10.08
C ALA A 65 -2.23 -3.08 -9.62
N GLU A 66 -3.00 -2.93 -8.55
CA GLU A 66 -3.46 -1.65 -8.05
C GLU A 66 -2.86 -1.34 -6.67
N GLU A 67 -2.59 -0.06 -6.39
CA GLU A 67 -1.99 0.36 -5.13
C GLU A 67 -2.49 1.74 -4.68
N VAL A 68 -2.94 1.83 -3.43
CA VAL A 68 -3.25 3.10 -2.76
C VAL A 68 -2.37 3.24 -1.53
N ASN A 69 -1.72 4.39 -1.41
CA ASN A 69 -0.81 4.73 -0.32
C ASN A 69 -1.33 5.96 0.43
N LEU A 70 -1.35 5.88 1.76
CA LEU A 70 -1.70 6.99 2.63
C LEU A 70 -0.55 7.27 3.59
N THR A 71 -0.06 8.50 3.63
CA THR A 71 0.97 8.95 4.57
C THR A 71 0.32 9.65 5.74
N ASN A 72 0.68 9.25 6.96
CA ASN A 72 0.09 9.75 8.22
C ASN A 72 -1.45 9.73 8.16
N PRO A 73 -2.07 8.56 7.87
CA PRO A 73 -3.52 8.48 7.81
C PRO A 73 -4.12 8.83 9.18
N ALA A 74 -5.27 9.49 9.19
CA ALA A 74 -6.00 9.71 10.43
C ALA A 74 -6.41 8.37 11.05
N ALA A 75 -6.41 8.27 12.37
CA ALA A 75 -6.92 7.08 13.05
C ALA A 75 -8.39 6.83 12.70
N GLY A 76 -8.75 5.58 12.52
CA GLY A 76 -10.12 5.17 12.22
C GLY A 76 -10.22 4.12 11.11
N ASN A 77 -11.44 3.81 10.75
CA ASN A 77 -11.74 2.80 9.74
C ASN A 77 -11.57 3.33 8.32
N TYR A 78 -10.95 2.53 7.49
CA TYR A 78 -10.83 2.72 6.06
C TYR A 78 -11.57 1.60 5.34
N THR A 79 -12.52 1.98 4.49
CA THR A 79 -13.28 1.05 3.65
C THR A 79 -12.64 0.94 2.28
N VAL A 80 -12.25 -0.26 1.91
CA VAL A 80 -11.70 -0.55 0.58
C VAL A 80 -12.82 -1.16 -0.26
N VAL A 81 -13.08 -0.54 -1.40
CA VAL A 81 -14.01 -1.02 -2.42
C VAL A 81 -13.21 -1.49 -3.62
N VAL A 82 -13.39 -2.75 -3.99
CA VAL A 82 -12.80 -3.35 -5.19
C VAL A 82 -13.87 -3.45 -6.26
N GLN A 83 -13.58 -2.91 -7.44
CA GLN A 83 -14.49 -2.85 -8.58
C GLN A 83 -13.96 -3.72 -9.71
N GLY A 84 -14.79 -4.62 -10.24
CA GLY A 84 -14.50 -5.33 -11.48
C GLY A 84 -14.66 -4.39 -12.67
N TRP A 85 -13.54 -3.97 -13.27
CA TRP A 85 -13.56 -3.12 -14.47
C TRP A 85 -13.72 -3.94 -15.74
N GLY A 86 -12.93 -5.00 -15.89
CA GLY A 86 -12.96 -5.95 -17.01
C GLY A 86 -12.84 -7.36 -16.47
N VAL A 87 -13.97 -7.97 -16.06
CA VAL A 87 -14.00 -9.31 -15.49
C VAL A 87 -15.00 -10.14 -16.29
N ASP A 88 -14.58 -11.32 -16.76
CA ASP A 88 -15.48 -12.31 -17.40
C ASP A 88 -16.12 -13.19 -16.33
N GLY A 89 -17.40 -12.95 -16.06
CA GLY A 89 -18.18 -13.63 -15.04
C GLY A 89 -17.74 -13.24 -13.63
N SER A 90 -16.70 -13.86 -13.08
CA SER A 90 -16.18 -13.59 -11.75
C SER A 90 -14.67 -13.79 -11.67
N SER A 91 -14.02 -13.05 -10.80
CA SER A 91 -12.59 -13.19 -10.50
C SER A 91 -12.36 -13.24 -8.99
N PRO A 92 -11.59 -14.22 -8.48
CA PRO A 92 -11.08 -14.13 -7.12
C PRO A 92 -10.12 -12.94 -7.04
N PHE A 93 -9.90 -12.41 -5.85
CA PHE A 93 -8.83 -11.46 -5.59
C PHE A 93 -8.36 -11.57 -4.15
N LYS A 94 -7.18 -11.06 -3.86
CA LYS A 94 -6.65 -10.91 -2.51
C LYS A 94 -6.25 -9.46 -2.29
N LEU A 95 -6.87 -8.81 -1.30
CA LEU A 95 -6.44 -7.49 -0.85
C LEU A 95 -5.30 -7.65 0.16
N HIS A 96 -4.17 -7.02 -0.14
CA HIS A 96 -3.05 -6.92 0.78
C HIS A 96 -3.10 -5.56 1.47
N THR A 97 -3.04 -5.57 2.80
CA THR A 97 -3.12 -4.36 3.64
C THR A 97 -1.93 -4.31 4.58
N TRP A 98 -1.23 -3.19 4.60
CA TRP A 98 -0.17 -2.90 5.56
C TRP A 98 -0.45 -1.57 6.26
N LEU A 99 -0.43 -1.62 7.58
CA LEU A 99 -0.54 -0.45 8.45
C LEU A 99 0.76 -0.37 9.26
N LEU A 100 1.61 0.59 8.90
CA LEU A 100 2.92 0.75 9.53
C LEU A 100 2.81 1.79 10.64
N GLY A 101 3.17 1.40 11.85
CA GLY A 101 3.36 2.29 12.98
C GLY A 101 4.82 2.69 13.18
N SER A 102 5.08 3.37 14.28
CA SER A 102 6.45 3.76 14.67
C SER A 102 7.24 2.64 15.35
N ALA A 103 6.57 1.56 15.78
CA ALA A 103 7.21 0.45 16.48
C ALA A 103 7.99 -0.45 15.51
N ALA A 104 9.21 -0.83 15.91
CA ALA A 104 10.02 -1.78 15.15
C ALA A 104 9.48 -3.21 15.35
N ALA A 105 9.27 -3.94 14.26
CA ALA A 105 8.86 -5.35 14.30
C ALA A 105 10.04 -6.31 14.60
N GLY A 106 11.29 -5.84 14.48
CA GLY A 106 12.50 -6.60 14.79
C GLY A 106 13.00 -7.53 13.68
N ASN A 107 12.30 -7.62 12.55
CA ASN A 107 12.68 -8.48 11.43
C ASN A 107 13.46 -7.76 10.31
N MET A 108 13.64 -6.45 10.43
CA MET A 108 14.48 -5.62 9.56
C MET A 108 15.48 -4.84 10.41
N THR A 109 16.77 -4.96 10.09
CA THR A 109 17.84 -4.18 10.72
C THR A 109 18.37 -3.18 9.70
N VAL A 110 18.54 -1.93 10.15
CA VAL A 110 19.06 -0.83 9.33
C VAL A 110 20.46 -0.46 9.85
N SER A 111 21.44 -0.38 8.95
CA SER A 111 22.75 0.18 9.21
C SER A 111 22.97 1.36 8.28
N ALA A 112 23.22 2.55 8.85
CA ALA A 112 23.36 3.79 8.12
C ALA A 112 24.50 4.63 8.73
N PRO A 113 25.06 5.62 7.99
CA PRO A 113 25.96 6.61 8.57
C PRO A 113 25.29 7.35 9.72
N ALA A 114 26.04 7.63 10.78
CA ALA A 114 25.55 8.37 11.95
C ALA A 114 25.16 9.82 11.64
N SER A 115 25.67 10.35 10.52
CA SER A 115 25.34 11.70 10.04
C SER A 115 25.32 11.73 8.53
N ALA A 116 24.53 12.64 7.98
CA ALA A 116 24.50 12.95 6.55
C ALA A 116 25.05 14.36 6.32
N VAL A 117 25.81 14.52 5.25
CA VAL A 117 26.36 15.82 4.82
C VAL A 117 25.71 16.19 3.48
N LEU A 118 25.25 17.42 3.37
CA LEU A 118 24.62 17.93 2.16
C LEU A 118 25.53 17.74 0.93
N GLY A 119 24.98 17.14 -0.12
CA GLY A 119 25.69 16.86 -1.36
C GLY A 119 26.61 15.63 -1.33
N GLN A 120 26.66 14.89 -0.21
CA GLN A 120 27.40 13.62 -0.12
C GLN A 120 26.46 12.43 -0.27
N THR A 121 26.99 11.36 -0.87
CA THR A 121 26.29 10.07 -0.97
C THR A 121 26.65 9.22 0.23
N GLY A 122 25.65 8.59 0.85
CA GLY A 122 25.82 7.59 1.91
C GLY A 122 25.10 6.29 1.54
N THR A 123 25.53 5.19 2.16
CA THR A 123 24.88 3.88 1.97
C THR A 123 24.07 3.52 3.21
N ILE A 124 22.83 3.11 2.99
CA ILE A 124 21.96 2.48 3.99
C ILE A 124 21.88 1.00 3.64
N SER A 125 22.32 0.15 4.56
CA SER A 125 22.27 -1.31 4.40
C SER A 125 21.11 -1.88 5.20
N LEU A 126 20.39 -2.83 4.58
CA LEU A 126 19.26 -3.52 5.20
C LEU A 126 19.57 -4.99 5.33
N SER A 127 19.24 -5.56 6.48
CA SER A 127 19.28 -6.99 6.71
C SER A 127 17.92 -7.47 7.20
N PHE A 128 17.49 -8.63 6.74
CA PHE A 128 16.19 -9.22 7.08
C PHE A 128 16.39 -10.57 7.74
N SER A 129 15.55 -10.90 8.73
CA SER A 129 15.59 -12.17 9.43
C SER A 129 14.20 -12.63 9.86
N GLY A 130 13.98 -13.95 9.95
CA GLY A 130 12.71 -14.50 10.41
C GLY A 130 11.52 -14.24 9.48
N LEU A 131 11.77 -13.98 8.19
CA LEU A 131 10.70 -13.81 7.21
C LEU A 131 10.18 -15.18 6.77
N ALA A 132 8.84 -15.34 6.77
CA ALA A 132 8.18 -16.54 6.28
C ALA A 132 8.19 -16.57 4.76
N ALA A 133 8.31 -17.75 4.16
CA ALA A 133 8.20 -17.95 2.72
C ALA A 133 6.81 -17.59 2.19
N GLY A 134 6.71 -17.20 0.93
CA GLY A 134 5.45 -16.86 0.25
C GLY A 134 4.73 -15.64 0.84
N THR A 135 5.42 -14.77 1.57
CA THR A 135 4.81 -13.65 2.30
C THR A 135 5.31 -12.32 1.75
N LYS A 136 4.40 -11.36 1.64
CA LYS A 136 4.70 -9.98 1.24
C LYS A 136 4.82 -9.10 2.49
N TYR A 137 5.98 -8.52 2.69
CA TYR A 137 6.28 -7.63 3.82
C TYR A 137 6.41 -6.19 3.36
N LEU A 138 6.00 -5.27 4.24
CA LEU A 138 6.22 -3.83 4.07
C LEU A 138 6.84 -3.27 5.35
N GLY A 139 7.83 -2.41 5.19
CA GLY A 139 8.47 -1.69 6.27
C GLY A 139 8.77 -0.25 5.87
N SER A 140 9.22 0.55 6.82
CA SER A 140 9.64 1.92 6.57
C SER A 140 10.92 2.26 7.32
N ILE A 141 11.70 3.17 6.75
CA ILE A 141 12.88 3.77 7.36
C ILE A 141 12.59 5.25 7.52
N ALA A 142 12.44 5.71 8.74
CA ALA A 142 12.27 7.13 9.05
C ALA A 142 13.64 7.80 9.25
N TYR A 143 13.72 9.06 8.84
CA TYR A 143 14.89 9.91 9.03
C TYR A 143 14.61 10.93 10.12
N SER A 144 15.60 11.19 10.98
CA SER A 144 15.47 12.16 12.07
C SER A 144 16.69 13.09 12.10
N GLY A 145 16.53 14.28 12.68
CA GLY A 145 17.60 15.27 12.80
C GLY A 145 17.15 16.69 12.48
N ALA A 146 17.75 17.32 11.46
CA ALA A 146 17.42 18.69 11.06
C ALA A 146 16.02 18.81 10.44
N THR A 147 15.51 20.04 10.36
CA THR A 147 14.27 20.34 9.61
C THR A 147 14.47 20.05 8.11
N GLY A 148 13.40 19.61 7.43
CA GLY A 148 13.44 19.31 6.00
C GLY A 148 13.99 17.92 5.67
N MET A 149 13.93 16.97 6.62
CA MET A 149 14.24 15.57 6.34
C MET A 149 13.31 14.99 5.28
N PRO A 150 13.79 14.08 4.42
CA PRO A 150 12.96 13.44 3.41
C PRO A 150 11.86 12.59 4.05
N SER A 151 10.82 12.33 3.27
CA SER A 151 9.79 11.36 3.63
C SER A 151 10.41 9.99 3.93
N PRO A 152 9.77 9.14 4.76
CA PRO A 152 10.25 7.79 5.01
C PRO A 152 10.45 7.00 3.72
N THR A 153 11.49 6.18 3.68
CA THR A 153 11.67 5.21 2.60
C THR A 153 10.82 3.98 2.90
N ILE A 154 9.94 3.64 1.98
CA ILE A 154 9.12 2.43 2.08
C ILE A 154 9.87 1.27 1.45
N VAL A 155 9.96 0.17 2.19
CA VAL A 155 10.69 -1.05 1.81
C VAL A 155 9.69 -2.18 1.68
N ARG A 156 9.60 -2.78 0.48
CA ARG A 156 8.81 -3.98 0.24
C ARG A 156 9.75 -5.17 0.06
N VAL A 157 9.40 -6.30 0.68
CA VAL A 157 10.10 -7.57 0.54
C VAL A 157 9.08 -8.66 0.24
N ASP A 158 9.20 -9.30 -0.90
CA ASP A 158 8.40 -10.47 -1.28
C ASP A 158 9.32 -11.68 -1.15
N THR A 159 8.97 -12.61 -0.27
CA THR A 159 9.72 -13.86 -0.08
C THR A 159 9.22 -14.93 -1.06
N PRO A 160 10.13 -15.75 -1.64
CA PRO A 160 9.76 -16.86 -2.51
C PRO A 160 8.98 -17.96 -1.78
#